data_aa010ea7130a3ab602ab713f5271a430
#
_entry.id   aa010ea7130a3ab602ab713f5271a430
#
_cell.length_a   1.000
_cell.length_b   1.000
_cell.length_c   1.000
_cell.angle_alpha   90.00
_cell.angle_beta   90.00
_cell.angle_gamma   90.00
#
_symmetry.space_group_name_H-M   'P 1'
#
loop_
_entity.id
_entity.type
_entity.pdbx_description
1 polymer ?
#
loop_
_entity_poly.entity_id
_entity_poly.type
_entity_poly.pdbx_seq_one_letter_code
_entity_poly.pdbx_strand_id
1 'polypeptide(L)'
;PTGDENDWLGTEPDIDEAAITETWDTDIVIVGAGNGGMCAAAYAAQNGLDFRIIEQNSSVMETRHWYGTIDSSEAQKKGIAPVDRAELLSEISRSMGGRCDQRVVKTWINESAAMHDFVSGILENEPYNYVCNLTSGDEAKWPDDTQVSQSKLMFPVQQVDYSSAEKPRNVVFQEYIESKGYSIDFNTGLAKLEKDADGRITGVI
;
A
#
# COMPACT_ATOMS: atom_id res chain seq x y z
N PRO A 1 36.38 7.59 2.80
CA PRO A 1 35.71 6.51 2.09
C PRO A 1 35.70 6.89 0.62
N THR A 2 36.44 6.13 -0.19
CA THR A 2 36.59 6.32 -1.64
C THR A 2 35.78 5.28 -2.40
N GLY A 3 34.65 4.86 -1.84
CA GLY A 3 33.65 3.99 -2.50
C GLY A 3 32.74 4.81 -3.41
N ASP A 4 32.33 4.24 -4.54
CA ASP A 4 31.29 4.79 -5.38
C ASP A 4 30.02 4.99 -4.52
N GLU A 5 29.32 6.09 -4.73
CA GLU A 5 28.09 6.44 -3.99
C GLU A 5 27.01 5.34 -4.11
N ASN A 6 27.13 4.49 -5.12
CA ASN A 6 26.21 3.40 -5.44
C ASN A 6 26.73 1.99 -5.10
N ASP A 7 27.88 1.85 -4.43
CA ASP A 7 28.44 0.54 -4.05
C ASP A 7 27.45 -0.37 -3.31
N TRP A 8 26.50 0.22 -2.60
CA TRP A 8 25.45 -0.49 -1.86
C TRP A 8 24.40 -1.18 -2.74
N LEU A 9 24.30 -0.78 -4.02
CA LEU A 9 23.36 -1.38 -4.97
C LEU A 9 23.83 -2.74 -5.49
N GLY A 10 25.13 -3.05 -5.32
CA GLY A 10 25.72 -4.25 -5.92
C GLY A 10 25.92 -4.13 -7.42
N THR A 11 26.09 -5.27 -8.08
CA THR A 11 26.26 -5.35 -9.53
C THR A 11 24.92 -5.63 -10.19
N GLU A 12 24.63 -4.94 -11.28
CA GLU A 12 23.44 -5.23 -12.10
C GLU A 12 23.45 -6.70 -12.53
N PRO A 13 22.34 -7.43 -12.40
CA PRO A 13 22.27 -8.81 -12.85
C PRO A 13 22.55 -8.93 -14.35
N ASP A 14 23.46 -9.84 -14.70
CA ASP A 14 23.68 -10.23 -16.09
C ASP A 14 22.72 -11.37 -16.41
N ILE A 15 21.71 -11.09 -17.23
CA ILE A 15 20.67 -12.05 -17.61
C ILE A 15 20.92 -12.46 -19.04
N ASP A 16 21.15 -13.76 -19.26
CA ASP A 16 21.25 -14.32 -20.59
C ASP A 16 19.87 -14.24 -21.27
N GLU A 17 19.77 -13.49 -22.37
CA GLU A 17 18.54 -13.39 -23.16
C GLU A 17 18.01 -14.75 -23.61
N ALA A 18 18.89 -15.74 -23.82
CA ALA A 18 18.48 -17.10 -24.16
C ALA A 18 17.78 -17.84 -22.99
N ALA A 19 17.90 -17.34 -21.77
CA ALA A 19 17.20 -17.88 -20.62
C ALA A 19 15.76 -17.35 -20.49
N ILE A 20 15.40 -16.30 -21.25
CA ILE A 20 14.03 -15.77 -21.28
C ILE A 20 13.18 -16.70 -22.15
N THR A 21 12.30 -17.48 -21.52
CA THR A 21 11.47 -18.48 -22.21
C THR A 21 10.10 -17.98 -22.60
N GLU A 22 9.62 -16.92 -21.94
CA GLU A 22 8.29 -16.33 -22.17
C GLU A 22 8.36 -14.81 -22.08
N THR A 23 7.53 -14.15 -22.88
CA THR A 23 7.38 -12.68 -22.87
C THR A 23 5.90 -12.35 -22.94
N TRP A 24 5.46 -11.41 -22.13
CA TRP A 24 4.09 -10.89 -22.14
C TRP A 24 4.09 -9.38 -22.32
N ASP A 25 3.09 -8.90 -23.02
CA ASP A 25 2.81 -7.47 -23.12
C ASP A 25 1.66 -7.13 -22.18
N THR A 26 1.81 -6.03 -21.41
CA THR A 26 0.78 -5.49 -20.53
C THR A 26 1.04 -4.01 -20.28
N ASP A 27 0.00 -3.25 -20.01
CA ASP A 27 0.14 -1.81 -19.71
C ASP A 27 0.77 -1.54 -18.36
N ILE A 28 0.54 -2.44 -17.38
CA ILE A 28 0.99 -2.25 -16.00
C ILE A 28 1.59 -3.55 -15.46
N VAL A 29 2.78 -3.47 -14.87
CA VAL A 29 3.33 -4.56 -14.05
C VAL A 29 3.38 -4.12 -12.59
N ILE A 30 2.74 -4.90 -11.72
CA ILE A 30 2.76 -4.71 -10.27
C ILE A 30 3.73 -5.72 -9.68
N VAL A 31 4.76 -5.25 -8.98
CA VAL A 31 5.77 -6.10 -8.37
C VAL A 31 5.53 -6.21 -6.87
N GLY A 32 5.20 -7.41 -6.44
CA GLY A 32 4.95 -7.78 -5.04
C GLY A 32 3.47 -7.76 -4.65
N ALA A 33 3.01 -8.85 -4.03
CA ALA A 33 1.65 -9.02 -3.53
C ALA A 33 1.53 -8.69 -2.01
N GLY A 34 2.25 -7.67 -1.56
CA GLY A 34 2.08 -7.06 -0.25
C GLY A 34 0.93 -6.06 -0.22
N ASN A 35 0.79 -5.32 0.89
CA ASN A 35 -0.35 -4.40 1.09
C ASN A 35 -0.51 -3.38 -0.05
N GLY A 36 0.58 -2.79 -0.54
CA GLY A 36 0.53 -1.80 -1.62
C GLY A 36 0.17 -2.42 -2.97
N GLY A 37 0.84 -3.52 -3.33
CA GLY A 37 0.60 -4.21 -4.60
C GLY A 37 -0.80 -4.79 -4.69
N MET A 38 -1.31 -5.39 -3.62
CA MET A 38 -2.67 -5.92 -3.58
C MET A 38 -3.74 -4.84 -3.69
N CYS A 39 -3.55 -3.68 -3.05
CA CYS A 39 -4.43 -2.53 -3.25
C CYS A 39 -4.42 -2.03 -4.70
N ALA A 40 -3.24 -1.90 -5.29
CA ALA A 40 -3.09 -1.46 -6.68
C ALA A 40 -3.74 -2.45 -7.65
N ALA A 41 -3.49 -3.75 -7.46
CA ALA A 41 -4.06 -4.81 -8.29
C ALA A 41 -5.58 -4.90 -8.16
N ALA A 42 -6.14 -4.78 -6.95
CA ALA A 42 -7.58 -4.78 -6.75
C ALA A 42 -8.24 -3.56 -7.42
N TYR A 43 -7.60 -2.38 -7.36
CA TYR A 43 -8.07 -1.19 -8.05
C TYR A 43 -7.97 -1.34 -9.58
N ALA A 44 -6.88 -1.87 -10.10
CA ALA A 44 -6.72 -2.16 -11.52
C ALA A 44 -7.78 -3.14 -12.02
N ALA A 45 -8.01 -4.23 -11.28
CA ALA A 45 -9.03 -5.23 -11.60
C ALA A 45 -10.46 -4.64 -11.59
N GLN A 46 -10.76 -3.77 -10.62
CA GLN A 46 -12.05 -3.08 -10.55
C GLN A 46 -12.32 -2.22 -11.79
N ASN A 47 -11.28 -1.59 -12.33
CA ASN A 47 -11.37 -0.70 -13.48
C ASN A 47 -11.12 -1.40 -14.82
N GLY A 48 -10.92 -2.70 -14.83
CA GLY A 48 -10.69 -3.49 -16.06
C GLY A 48 -9.41 -3.08 -16.79
N LEU A 49 -8.37 -2.66 -16.06
CA LEU A 49 -7.08 -2.28 -16.64
C LEU A 49 -6.31 -3.53 -17.07
N ASP A 50 -5.46 -3.41 -18.09
CA ASP A 50 -4.53 -4.46 -18.45
C ASP A 50 -3.30 -4.42 -17.53
N PHE A 51 -3.18 -5.44 -16.66
CA PHE A 51 -2.08 -5.52 -15.72
C PHE A 51 -1.68 -6.97 -15.41
N ARG A 52 -0.45 -7.13 -14.97
CA ARG A 52 0.06 -8.34 -14.33
C ARG A 52 0.60 -8.02 -12.96
N ILE A 53 0.44 -8.94 -12.03
CA ILE A 53 1.04 -8.86 -10.69
C ILE A 53 1.91 -10.09 -10.47
N ILE A 54 3.17 -9.86 -10.11
CA ILE A 54 4.15 -10.89 -9.79
C ILE A 54 4.50 -10.85 -8.30
N GLU A 55 4.69 -12.03 -7.70
CA GLU A 55 5.05 -12.19 -6.30
C GLU A 55 6.12 -13.28 -6.15
N GLN A 56 7.22 -12.97 -5.48
CA GLN A 56 8.32 -13.92 -5.29
C GLN A 56 7.99 -15.09 -4.37
N ASN A 57 7.05 -14.89 -3.44
CA ASN A 57 6.59 -15.94 -2.54
C ASN A 57 5.46 -16.76 -3.16
N SER A 58 5.07 -17.84 -2.47
CA SER A 58 3.97 -18.72 -2.89
C SER A 58 2.57 -18.24 -2.46
N SER A 59 2.47 -17.10 -1.81
CA SER A 59 1.21 -16.54 -1.31
C SER A 59 1.29 -15.04 -1.14
N VAL A 60 0.15 -14.38 -1.07
CA VAL A 60 0.05 -12.98 -0.69
C VAL A 60 0.56 -12.73 0.72
N MET A 61 1.15 -11.57 0.96
CA MET A 61 1.71 -11.20 2.25
C MET A 61 0.96 -10.00 2.83
N GLU A 62 0.47 -10.14 4.06
CA GLU A 62 -0.08 -9.04 4.84
C GLU A 62 0.78 -8.79 6.07
N THR A 63 1.49 -7.66 6.08
CA THR A 63 2.36 -7.30 7.23
C THR A 63 1.58 -6.64 8.36
N ARG A 64 0.46 -5.97 8.03
CA ARG A 64 -0.42 -5.29 8.99
C ARG A 64 -1.85 -5.27 8.48
N HIS A 65 -2.80 -5.64 9.33
CA HIS A 65 -4.23 -5.60 9.02
C HIS A 65 -4.86 -4.21 9.27
N TRP A 66 -4.26 -3.38 10.08
CA TRP A 66 -4.72 -2.01 10.36
C TRP A 66 -3.92 -0.96 9.58
N TYR A 67 -4.55 0.15 9.27
CA TYR A 67 -3.95 1.31 8.59
C TYR A 67 -4.57 2.61 9.06
N GLY A 68 -3.92 3.74 8.75
CA GLY A 68 -4.43 5.06 9.07
C GLY A 68 -5.13 5.72 7.89
N THR A 69 -6.21 6.42 8.17
CA THR A 69 -6.93 7.29 7.22
C THR A 69 -7.36 8.58 7.90
N ILE A 70 -7.72 9.59 7.14
CA ILE A 70 -8.32 10.83 7.64
C ILE A 70 -9.54 11.19 6.79
N ASP A 71 -10.52 11.81 7.41
CA ASP A 71 -11.70 12.38 6.76
C ASP A 71 -12.47 11.39 5.86
N SER A 72 -12.39 10.08 6.15
CA SER A 72 -13.11 9.06 5.39
C SER A 72 -14.63 9.20 5.53
N SER A 73 -15.39 8.58 4.62
CA SER A 73 -16.85 8.55 4.70
C SER A 73 -17.34 7.94 6.02
N GLU A 74 -16.62 6.93 6.52
CA GLU A 74 -16.93 6.30 7.81
C GLU A 74 -16.67 7.24 8.99
N ALA A 75 -15.58 8.01 8.96
CA ALA A 75 -15.30 9.03 9.97
C ALA A 75 -16.40 10.11 9.99
N GLN A 76 -16.87 10.55 8.83
CA GLN A 76 -17.96 11.51 8.70
C GLN A 76 -19.28 10.95 9.26
N LYS A 77 -19.62 9.70 8.97
CA LYS A 77 -20.81 9.02 9.53
C LYS A 77 -20.76 8.95 11.05
N LYS A 78 -19.58 8.79 11.63
CA LYS A 78 -19.37 8.76 13.10
C LYS A 78 -19.29 10.15 13.72
N GLY A 79 -19.39 11.22 12.95
CA GLY A 79 -19.32 12.59 13.43
C GLY A 79 -17.92 13.02 13.91
N ILE A 80 -16.88 12.35 13.45
CA ILE A 80 -15.49 12.71 13.74
C ILE A 80 -15.17 14.00 12.99
N ALA A 81 -14.61 14.96 13.71
CA ALA A 81 -14.26 16.27 13.14
C ALA A 81 -13.17 16.14 12.06
N PRO A 82 -13.25 16.94 10.99
CA PRO A 82 -12.19 16.97 9.98
C PRO A 82 -10.82 17.33 10.55
N VAL A 83 -9.79 16.76 9.96
CA VAL A 83 -8.40 16.96 10.38
C VAL A 83 -7.83 18.24 9.74
N ASP A 84 -7.11 19.07 10.51
CA ASP A 84 -6.28 20.13 9.94
C ASP A 84 -5.08 19.50 9.20
N ARG A 85 -5.14 19.52 7.88
CA ARG A 85 -4.15 18.87 7.00
C ARG A 85 -2.78 19.54 7.06
N ALA A 86 -2.72 20.83 7.33
CA ALA A 86 -1.45 21.56 7.44
C ALA A 86 -0.76 21.23 8.77
N GLU A 87 -1.51 21.18 9.85
CA GLU A 87 -1.03 20.75 11.13
C GLU A 87 -0.55 19.30 11.07
N LEU A 88 -1.34 18.38 10.51
CA LEU A 88 -0.99 16.98 10.33
C LEU A 88 0.32 16.80 9.55
N LEU A 89 0.49 17.52 8.42
CA LEU A 89 1.73 17.47 7.64
C LEU A 89 2.94 17.93 8.47
N SER A 90 2.78 19.02 9.22
CA SER A 90 3.82 19.56 10.07
C SER A 90 4.23 18.57 11.13
N GLU A 91 3.26 17.89 11.72
CA GLU A 91 3.46 16.95 12.78
C GLU A 91 4.11 15.65 12.34
N ILE A 92 3.66 15.08 11.22
CA ILE A 92 4.32 13.92 10.61
C ILE A 92 5.78 14.26 10.28
N SER A 93 6.01 15.43 9.66
CA SER A 93 7.36 15.87 9.33
C SER A 93 8.25 16.02 10.58
N ARG A 94 7.69 16.57 11.66
CA ARG A 94 8.37 16.73 12.95
C ARG A 94 8.68 15.37 13.60
N SER A 95 7.71 14.46 13.66
CA SER A 95 7.89 13.12 14.21
C SER A 95 8.99 12.34 13.52
N MET A 96 9.11 12.54 12.20
CA MET A 96 10.15 11.90 11.38
C MET A 96 11.48 12.67 11.40
N GLY A 97 11.63 13.70 12.24
CA GLY A 97 12.83 14.51 12.33
C GLY A 97 13.17 15.24 11.02
N GLY A 98 12.18 15.58 10.23
CA GLY A 98 12.33 16.20 8.91
C GLY A 98 12.83 15.26 7.80
N ARG A 99 12.96 13.97 8.07
CA ARG A 99 13.48 12.96 7.13
C ARG A 99 12.42 12.25 6.31
N CYS A 100 11.33 12.93 6.00
CA CYS A 100 10.28 12.40 5.14
C CYS A 100 10.18 13.17 3.83
N ASP A 101 9.80 12.48 2.76
CA ASP A 101 9.35 13.16 1.55
C ASP A 101 7.93 13.67 1.76
N GLN A 102 7.81 14.98 1.91
CA GLN A 102 6.49 15.61 2.15
C GLN A 102 5.51 15.40 0.99
N ARG A 103 5.99 15.08 -0.22
CA ARG A 103 5.11 14.78 -1.36
C ARG A 103 4.35 13.47 -1.09
N VAL A 104 5.06 12.46 -0.59
CA VAL A 104 4.46 11.17 -0.21
C VAL A 104 3.46 11.36 0.93
N VAL A 105 3.83 12.13 1.96
CA VAL A 105 2.93 12.43 3.08
C VAL A 105 1.68 13.17 2.60
N LYS A 106 1.83 14.16 1.72
CA LYS A 106 0.69 14.90 1.14
C LYS A 106 -0.22 14.00 0.30
N THR A 107 0.35 13.06 -0.46
CA THR A 107 -0.45 12.08 -1.20
C THR A 107 -1.31 11.27 -0.23
N TRP A 108 -0.72 10.72 0.83
CA TRP A 108 -1.49 10.01 1.85
C TRP A 108 -2.57 10.89 2.50
N ILE A 109 -2.24 12.13 2.89
CA ILE A 109 -3.21 13.09 3.46
C ILE A 109 -4.39 13.34 2.52
N ASN A 110 -4.14 13.42 1.22
CA ASN A 110 -5.18 13.73 0.25
C ASN A 110 -6.01 12.53 -0.17
N GLU A 111 -5.39 11.36 -0.25
CA GLU A 111 -5.98 10.18 -0.90
C GLU A 111 -6.41 9.09 0.08
N SER A 112 -6.03 9.17 1.37
CA SER A 112 -6.32 8.09 2.32
C SER A 112 -7.81 7.85 2.54
N ALA A 113 -8.65 8.89 2.45
CA ALA A 113 -10.10 8.77 2.53
C ALA A 113 -10.65 7.94 1.35
N ALA A 114 -10.28 8.31 0.13
CA ALA A 114 -10.71 7.61 -1.07
C ALA A 114 -10.20 6.16 -1.11
N MET A 115 -8.95 5.95 -0.66
CA MET A 115 -8.40 4.60 -0.51
C MET A 115 -9.20 3.78 0.50
N HIS A 116 -9.57 4.35 1.64
CA HIS A 116 -10.40 3.66 2.64
C HIS A 116 -11.77 3.31 2.06
N ASP A 117 -12.43 4.25 1.41
CA ASP A 117 -13.76 4.04 0.83
C ASP A 117 -13.71 2.93 -0.26
N PHE A 118 -12.62 2.85 -1.03
CA PHE A 118 -12.37 1.76 -1.97
C PHE A 118 -12.21 0.40 -1.25
N VAL A 119 -11.38 0.34 -0.21
CA VAL A 119 -11.15 -0.88 0.58
C VAL A 119 -12.44 -1.35 1.25
N SER A 120 -13.18 -0.45 1.89
CA SER A 120 -14.49 -0.71 2.50
C SER A 120 -15.49 -1.23 1.47
N GLY A 121 -15.47 -0.68 0.27
CA GLY A 121 -16.34 -1.10 -0.83
C GLY A 121 -16.15 -2.57 -1.23
N ILE A 122 -14.98 -3.14 -0.97
CA ILE A 122 -14.73 -4.58 -1.18
C ILE A 122 -15.05 -5.37 0.08
N LEU A 123 -14.52 -4.96 1.22
CA LEU A 123 -14.53 -5.77 2.45
C LEU A 123 -15.90 -5.78 3.15
N GLU A 124 -16.63 -4.68 3.12
CA GLU A 124 -17.90 -4.54 3.85
C GLU A 124 -19.13 -5.01 3.05
N ASN A 125 -18.94 -5.38 1.78
CA ASN A 125 -20.00 -5.89 0.93
C ASN A 125 -19.94 -7.42 0.79
N GLU A 126 -21.03 -7.98 0.23
CA GLU A 126 -21.07 -9.40 -0.12
C GLU A 126 -19.92 -9.79 -1.06
N PRO A 127 -19.31 -10.95 -0.88
CA PRO A 127 -19.68 -12.00 0.08
C PRO A 127 -19.03 -11.85 1.47
N TYR A 128 -18.21 -10.83 1.71
CA TYR A 128 -17.35 -10.74 2.89
C TYR A 128 -18.07 -10.15 4.11
N ASN A 129 -18.78 -9.04 3.95
CA ASN A 129 -19.56 -8.37 5.01
C ASN A 129 -18.74 -8.06 6.27
N TYR A 130 -17.47 -7.68 6.12
CA TYR A 130 -16.61 -7.35 7.25
C TYR A 130 -17.02 -6.03 7.90
N VAL A 131 -16.77 -5.91 9.19
CA VAL A 131 -17.10 -4.69 9.95
C VAL A 131 -15.84 -3.86 10.14
N CYS A 132 -15.89 -2.61 9.71
CA CYS A 132 -14.85 -1.63 9.95
C CYS A 132 -14.87 -1.17 11.41
N ASN A 133 -13.78 -1.43 12.12
CA ASN A 133 -13.51 -0.84 13.41
C ASN A 133 -12.68 0.43 13.21
N LEU A 134 -13.33 1.58 13.36
CA LEU A 134 -12.68 2.87 13.24
C LEU A 134 -12.49 3.47 14.63
N THR A 135 -11.23 3.68 15.02
CA THR A 135 -10.89 4.40 16.24
C THR A 135 -10.38 5.80 15.90
N SER A 136 -10.79 6.81 16.68
CA SER A 136 -10.23 8.15 16.55
C SER A 136 -8.86 8.26 17.22
N GLY A 137 -8.07 9.26 16.83
CA GLY A 137 -6.77 9.51 17.45
C GLY A 137 -6.82 9.73 18.96
N ASP A 138 -7.94 10.24 19.48
CA ASP A 138 -8.13 10.45 20.91
C ASP A 138 -8.31 9.13 21.69
N GLU A 139 -8.80 8.10 21.04
CA GLU A 139 -8.97 6.76 21.62
C GLU A 139 -7.74 5.89 21.45
N ALA A 140 -6.93 6.14 20.42
CA ALA A 140 -5.69 5.46 20.16
C ALA A 140 -4.56 5.95 21.07
N LYS A 141 -4.74 5.83 22.37
CA LYS A 141 -3.66 6.04 23.34
C LYS A 141 -2.67 4.90 23.20
N TRP A 142 -1.45 5.23 22.83
CA TRP A 142 -0.36 4.27 22.95
C TRP A 142 -0.28 3.82 24.41
N PRO A 143 -0.13 2.52 24.67
CA PRO A 143 -0.12 2.02 26.06
C PRO A 143 1.04 2.56 26.89
N ASP A 144 2.02 3.17 26.26
CA ASP A 144 3.19 3.75 26.93
C ASP A 144 3.21 5.27 26.76
N ASP A 145 2.67 5.93 27.73
CA ASP A 145 2.56 7.39 27.86
C ASP A 145 3.93 8.10 27.88
N THR A 146 5.01 7.36 27.98
CA THR A 146 6.32 7.92 28.31
C THR A 146 7.17 8.33 27.13
N GLN A 147 6.92 7.82 25.94
CA GLN A 147 7.84 8.05 24.82
C GLN A 147 7.38 9.08 23.80
N VAL A 148 6.10 9.26 23.63
CA VAL A 148 5.54 10.11 22.57
C VAL A 148 4.52 11.08 23.11
N SER A 149 4.24 11.02 24.39
CA SER A 149 3.36 11.93 25.12
C SER A 149 3.72 13.40 24.98
N GLN A 150 4.90 13.65 24.55
CA GLN A 150 5.40 14.98 24.24
C GLN A 150 4.79 15.56 22.98
N SER A 151 4.34 14.73 22.09
CA SER A 151 3.58 15.16 20.99
C SER A 151 2.11 14.95 21.35
N LYS A 152 1.42 16.01 21.61
CA LYS A 152 -0.05 16.08 21.57
C LYS A 152 -0.63 15.59 20.23
N LEU A 153 0.08 14.75 19.54
CA LEU A 153 0.20 14.50 18.14
C LEU A 153 0.09 13.04 17.83
N MET A 154 -0.56 12.41 18.66
CA MET A 154 -1.35 11.28 18.25
C MET A 154 -2.39 11.90 17.33
N PHE A 155 -1.98 11.98 16.10
CA PHE A 155 -2.74 12.62 15.03
C PHE A 155 -4.20 12.18 15.14
N PRO A 156 -5.14 13.05 14.84
CA PRO A 156 -6.52 12.66 14.65
C PRO A 156 -6.67 11.79 13.38
N VAL A 157 -5.72 10.88 13.22
CA VAL A 157 -5.75 9.84 12.20
C VAL A 157 -6.65 8.75 12.71
N GLN A 158 -7.67 8.42 11.94
CA GLN A 158 -8.52 7.31 12.24
C GLN A 158 -7.78 6.02 11.92
N GLN A 159 -7.61 5.17 12.89
CA GLN A 159 -7.10 3.83 12.66
C GLN A 159 -8.23 2.91 12.23
N VAL A 160 -8.07 2.33 11.06
CA VAL A 160 -8.99 1.33 10.51
C VAL A 160 -8.48 -0.06 10.84
N ASP A 161 -9.35 -0.90 11.34
CA ASP A 161 -9.06 -2.27 11.70
C ASP A 161 -10.19 -3.22 11.27
N TYR A 162 -9.82 -4.31 10.60
CA TYR A 162 -10.69 -5.43 10.25
C TYR A 162 -10.22 -6.73 10.95
N SER A 163 -9.61 -6.62 12.13
CA SER A 163 -9.01 -7.75 12.84
C SER A 163 -9.99 -8.85 13.22
N SER A 164 -11.29 -8.56 13.23
CA SER A 164 -12.35 -9.56 13.43
C SER A 164 -12.69 -10.36 12.17
N ALA A 165 -12.08 -10.01 11.04
CA ALA A 165 -12.31 -10.70 9.78
C ALA A 165 -11.75 -12.13 9.81
N GLU A 166 -12.46 -13.07 9.17
CA GLU A 166 -12.05 -14.47 9.10
C GLU A 166 -10.78 -14.67 8.27
N LYS A 167 -10.57 -13.82 7.26
CA LYS A 167 -9.43 -13.87 6.34
C LYS A 167 -8.66 -12.57 6.38
N PRO A 168 -7.33 -12.61 6.23
CA PRO A 168 -6.54 -11.42 6.00
C PRO A 168 -7.03 -10.62 4.79
N ARG A 169 -6.95 -9.30 4.85
CA ARG A 169 -7.41 -8.40 3.77
C ARG A 169 -6.80 -8.75 2.41
N ASN A 170 -5.51 -9.08 2.35
CA ASN A 170 -4.85 -9.39 1.09
C ASN A 170 -5.32 -10.72 0.48
N VAL A 171 -5.77 -11.66 1.30
CA VAL A 171 -6.44 -12.88 0.81
C VAL A 171 -7.79 -12.53 0.19
N VAL A 172 -8.56 -11.64 0.82
CA VAL A 172 -9.82 -11.14 0.25
C VAL A 172 -9.57 -10.40 -1.08
N PHE A 173 -8.53 -9.58 -1.14
CA PHE A 173 -8.16 -8.90 -2.38
C PHE A 173 -7.73 -9.88 -3.47
N GLN A 174 -7.02 -10.95 -3.13
CA GLN A 174 -6.72 -12.03 -4.09
C GLN A 174 -8.01 -12.63 -4.65
N GLU A 175 -8.93 -13.05 -3.79
CA GLU A 175 -10.22 -13.61 -4.23
C GLU A 175 -11.02 -12.61 -5.09
N TYR A 176 -10.97 -11.32 -4.73
CA TYR A 176 -11.62 -10.27 -5.51
C TYR A 176 -10.99 -10.11 -6.89
N ILE A 177 -9.67 -10.08 -7.00
CA ILE A 177 -8.92 -10.00 -8.26
C ILE A 177 -9.23 -11.20 -9.14
N GLU A 178 -9.20 -12.40 -8.55
CA GLU A 178 -9.53 -13.66 -9.24
C GLU A 178 -10.98 -13.69 -9.74
N SER A 179 -11.93 -13.15 -8.96
CA SER A 179 -13.33 -13.02 -9.38
C SER A 179 -13.54 -12.11 -10.59
N LYS A 180 -12.57 -11.22 -10.87
CA LYS A 180 -12.56 -10.34 -12.04
C LYS A 180 -11.82 -10.96 -13.23
N GLY A 181 -11.30 -12.18 -13.09
CA GLY A 181 -10.62 -12.92 -14.17
C GLY A 181 -9.13 -12.69 -14.25
N TYR A 182 -8.52 -12.05 -13.26
CA TYR A 182 -7.07 -11.86 -13.17
C TYR A 182 -6.44 -12.90 -12.23
N SER A 183 -5.12 -13.05 -12.33
CA SER A 183 -4.35 -13.97 -11.47
C SER A 183 -3.08 -13.30 -10.96
N ILE A 184 -2.52 -13.87 -9.90
CA ILE A 184 -1.22 -13.47 -9.36
C ILE A 184 -0.20 -14.53 -9.78
N ASP A 185 0.90 -14.09 -10.39
CA ASP A 185 2.01 -14.96 -10.75
C ASP A 185 2.91 -15.14 -9.52
N PHE A 186 2.63 -16.17 -8.74
CA PHE A 186 3.42 -16.55 -7.56
C PHE A 186 4.76 -17.22 -7.94
N ASN A 187 5.70 -17.24 -6.98
CA ASN A 187 7.05 -17.76 -7.15
C ASN A 187 7.80 -17.07 -8.31
N THR A 188 7.45 -15.82 -8.59
CA THR A 188 7.97 -15.00 -9.68
C THR A 188 8.57 -13.73 -9.11
N GLY A 189 9.89 -13.67 -9.06
CA GLY A 189 10.63 -12.53 -8.52
C GLY A 189 11.09 -11.58 -9.63
N LEU A 190 11.13 -10.27 -9.34
CA LEU A 190 11.75 -9.29 -10.20
C LEU A 190 13.26 -9.49 -10.19
N ALA A 191 13.87 -9.73 -11.34
CA ALA A 191 15.33 -9.80 -11.49
C ALA A 191 15.92 -8.49 -12.00
N LYS A 192 15.26 -7.81 -12.95
CA LYS A 192 15.79 -6.63 -13.61
C LYS A 192 14.67 -5.70 -14.08
N LEU A 193 14.96 -4.38 -14.10
CA LEU A 193 14.15 -3.38 -14.79
C LEU A 193 14.77 -3.04 -16.13
N GLU A 194 13.99 -3.11 -17.19
CA GLU A 194 14.40 -2.65 -18.52
C GLU A 194 14.10 -1.16 -18.67
N LYS A 195 15.01 -0.43 -19.31
CA LYS A 195 14.89 1.00 -19.54
C LYS A 195 15.22 1.36 -20.97
N ASP A 196 14.51 2.35 -21.49
CA ASP A 196 14.89 3.00 -22.75
C ASP A 196 16.06 3.97 -22.59
N ALA A 197 16.48 4.59 -23.69
CA ALA A 197 17.57 5.54 -23.71
C ALA A 197 17.33 6.80 -22.86
N ASP A 198 16.08 7.12 -22.56
CA ASP A 198 15.67 8.26 -21.74
C ASP A 198 15.52 7.87 -20.25
N GLY A 199 15.79 6.59 -19.92
CA GLY A 199 15.69 6.05 -18.56
C GLY A 199 14.28 5.70 -18.09
N ARG A 200 13.30 5.71 -18.99
CA ARG A 200 11.94 5.28 -18.69
C ARG A 200 11.89 3.75 -18.61
N ILE A 201 11.21 3.22 -17.60
CA ILE A 201 10.96 1.78 -17.49
C ILE A 201 10.03 1.34 -18.63
N THR A 202 10.47 0.33 -19.37
CA THR A 202 9.77 -0.25 -20.52
C THR A 202 9.42 -1.71 -20.32
N GLY A 203 10.02 -2.36 -19.33
CA GLY A 203 9.77 -3.75 -19.03
C GLY A 203 10.39 -4.19 -17.71
N VAL A 204 10.13 -5.44 -17.37
CA VAL A 204 10.70 -6.13 -16.21
C VAL A 204 11.08 -7.56 -16.60
N ILE A 205 12.15 -8.07 -16.03
CA ILE A 205 12.59 -9.47 -16.16
C ILE A 205 12.55 -10.10 -14.78
#